data_befe397c2a568993a352ef801fd9cde3
#
_entry.id   befe397c2a568993a352ef801fd9cde3
#
_cell.length_a   1.000
_cell.length_b   1.000
_cell.length_c   1.000
_cell.angle_alpha   90.00
_cell.angle_beta   90.00
_cell.angle_gamma   90.00
#
_symmetry.space_group_name_H-M   'P 1'
#
loop_
_entity.id
_entity.type
_entity.pdbx_description
1 polymer ?
#
loop_
_entity_poly.entity_id
_entity_poly.type
_entity_poly.pdbx_seq_one_letter_code
_entity_poly.pdbx_strand_id
1 'polypeptide(L)'
;MAALPRPGQTINASGYGIGLGGKGANQAVAAAKLGGDVRFVGAVGKDAFGELAIKEIQQFGLNTNSVRMVDGADTGIAIIQVEEAGQNTIVVCAGANANWTASDVKAYEPDIAKAKITLLQREVPHEVNLAVAKAVKAAGGTVLLDPAPVGDASHMADLISLSEIISPNETEAAEITGIEPTDIASAEAAARKLLERGPKIVIVKLGGRGSLLVSADEVKHFEPFKVKVVDTVAAGDSFNGGFAVAYSQGQSLHDCVRFASASGAIAVTRVGAGSAAPTAEEVAELLRNQH
;
A
#
# COMPACT_ATOMS: atom_id res chain seq x y z
N MET A 1 3.54 -14.85 -21.09
CA MET A 1 3.12 -16.16 -21.67
C MET A 1 1.83 -15.97 -22.48
N ALA A 2 1.58 -16.82 -23.48
CA ALA A 2 0.40 -16.66 -24.35
C ALA A 2 -0.94 -16.79 -23.61
N ALA A 3 -1.02 -17.69 -22.64
CA ALA A 3 -2.19 -17.90 -21.78
C ALA A 3 -1.76 -18.47 -20.44
N LEU A 4 -2.58 -18.35 -19.40
CA LEU A 4 -2.34 -18.99 -18.11
C LEU A 4 -2.45 -20.53 -18.23
N PRO A 5 -1.56 -21.32 -17.56
CA PRO A 5 -1.61 -22.78 -17.64
C PRO A 5 -2.85 -23.34 -16.94
N ARG A 6 -3.45 -24.38 -17.52
CA ARG A 6 -4.49 -25.17 -16.87
C ARG A 6 -3.85 -26.21 -15.92
N PRO A 7 -4.60 -26.75 -14.95
CA PRO A 7 -4.09 -27.83 -14.11
C PRO A 7 -3.48 -28.98 -14.93
N GLY A 8 -2.25 -29.39 -14.59
CA GLY A 8 -1.49 -30.41 -15.29
C GLY A 8 -0.82 -29.97 -16.59
N GLN A 9 -0.96 -28.73 -17.02
CA GLN A 9 -0.34 -28.19 -18.22
C GLN A 9 1.02 -27.55 -17.92
N THR A 10 2.03 -27.83 -18.74
CA THR A 10 3.31 -27.13 -18.78
C THR A 10 3.34 -26.24 -20.00
N ILE A 11 3.66 -24.95 -19.82
CA ILE A 11 3.78 -23.97 -20.92
C ILE A 11 5.12 -23.24 -20.82
N ASN A 12 5.57 -22.69 -21.96
CA ASN A 12 6.75 -21.84 -22.00
C ASN A 12 6.35 -20.37 -21.78
N ALA A 13 7.13 -19.67 -20.97
CA ALA A 13 7.05 -18.22 -20.84
C ALA A 13 8.15 -17.55 -21.69
N SER A 14 7.90 -16.33 -22.14
CA SER A 14 8.87 -15.52 -22.90
C SER A 14 10.00 -14.96 -22.01
N GLY A 15 9.81 -14.91 -20.69
CA GLY A 15 10.79 -14.41 -19.73
C GLY A 15 10.22 -14.38 -18.32
N TYR A 16 11.06 -13.95 -17.37
CA TYR A 16 10.68 -13.67 -16.00
C TYR A 16 11.46 -12.48 -15.46
N GLY A 17 10.94 -11.85 -14.41
CA GLY A 17 11.61 -10.80 -13.65
C GLY A 17 11.55 -11.10 -12.16
N ILE A 18 12.56 -10.67 -11.42
CA ILE A 18 12.60 -10.70 -9.96
C ILE A 18 12.80 -9.26 -9.49
N GLY A 19 12.10 -8.85 -8.46
CA GLY A 19 12.24 -7.52 -7.87
C GLY A 19 11.58 -7.45 -6.52
N LEU A 20 11.88 -6.36 -5.81
CA LEU A 20 11.27 -6.05 -4.53
C LEU A 20 9.75 -5.96 -4.67
N GLY A 21 9.04 -6.63 -3.78
CA GLY A 21 7.59 -6.62 -3.65
C GLY A 21 7.15 -6.49 -2.20
N GLY A 22 5.86 -6.71 -1.99
CA GLY A 22 5.20 -6.51 -0.70
C GLY A 22 4.74 -5.05 -0.53
N LYS A 23 3.46 -4.89 -0.17
CA LYS A 23 2.82 -3.57 -0.07
C LYS A 23 3.56 -2.64 0.89
N GLY A 24 3.97 -3.13 2.06
CA GLY A 24 4.71 -2.34 3.04
C GLY A 24 6.04 -1.82 2.48
N ALA A 25 6.81 -2.67 1.78
CA ALA A 25 8.07 -2.27 1.16
C ALA A 25 7.84 -1.27 0.01
N ASN A 26 6.85 -1.51 -0.85
CA ASN A 26 6.49 -0.60 -1.93
C ASN A 26 6.10 0.79 -1.42
N GLN A 27 5.27 0.85 -0.38
CA GLN A 27 4.85 2.13 0.25
C GLN A 27 6.03 2.84 0.91
N ALA A 28 6.91 2.09 1.57
CA ALA A 28 8.12 2.65 2.19
C ALA A 28 9.07 3.22 1.12
N VAL A 29 9.31 2.49 0.03
CA VAL A 29 10.13 2.96 -1.10
C VAL A 29 9.52 4.20 -1.73
N ALA A 30 8.21 4.20 -1.97
CA ALA A 30 7.52 5.37 -2.51
C ALA A 30 7.68 6.59 -1.59
N ALA A 31 7.45 6.43 -0.30
CA ALA A 31 7.63 7.52 0.66
C ALA A 31 9.07 8.04 0.73
N ALA A 32 10.07 7.15 0.69
CA ALA A 32 11.49 7.54 0.71
C ALA A 32 11.88 8.33 -0.56
N LYS A 33 11.48 7.85 -1.76
CA LYS A 33 11.73 8.56 -3.03
C LYS A 33 11.06 9.93 -3.10
N LEU A 34 9.95 10.09 -2.37
CA LEU A 34 9.23 11.36 -2.23
C LEU A 34 9.80 12.27 -1.11
N GLY A 35 10.92 11.89 -0.49
CA GLY A 35 11.62 12.70 0.52
C GLY A 35 11.08 12.54 1.94
N GLY A 36 10.33 11.48 2.22
CA GLY A 36 9.87 11.14 3.58
C GLY A 36 10.99 10.59 4.45
N ASP A 37 10.98 10.93 5.74
CA ASP A 37 11.78 10.25 6.77
C ASP A 37 11.06 8.94 7.17
N VAL A 38 11.53 7.82 6.61
CA VAL A 38 10.83 6.54 6.66
C VAL A 38 11.53 5.56 7.60
N ARG A 39 10.78 5.03 8.57
CA ARG A 39 11.15 3.85 9.32
C ARG A 39 10.40 2.64 8.76
N PHE A 40 11.11 1.75 8.07
CA PHE A 40 10.54 0.52 7.55
C PHE A 40 10.80 -0.64 8.51
N VAL A 41 9.73 -1.31 8.96
CA VAL A 41 9.76 -2.50 9.79
C VAL A 41 9.23 -3.68 8.99
N GLY A 42 10.00 -4.74 8.86
CA GLY A 42 9.66 -5.90 8.04
C GLY A 42 10.42 -7.15 8.43
N ALA A 43 10.17 -8.25 7.73
CA ALA A 43 10.91 -9.49 7.90
C ALA A 43 11.19 -10.15 6.55
N VAL A 44 12.36 -10.77 6.46
CA VAL A 44 12.77 -11.62 5.34
C VAL A 44 13.34 -12.94 5.90
N GLY A 45 13.34 -13.97 5.10
CA GLY A 45 14.05 -15.22 5.41
C GLY A 45 15.56 -15.03 5.28
N LYS A 46 16.31 -15.96 5.85
CA LYS A 46 17.76 -16.03 5.68
C LYS A 46 18.09 -16.83 4.42
N ASP A 47 17.67 -16.32 3.28
CA ASP A 47 17.81 -16.93 1.96
C ASP A 47 18.24 -15.89 0.90
N ALA A 48 18.48 -16.33 -0.33
CA ALA A 48 18.91 -15.47 -1.43
C ALA A 48 17.90 -14.37 -1.76
N PHE A 49 16.59 -14.61 -1.59
CA PHE A 49 15.56 -13.60 -1.81
C PHE A 49 15.57 -12.54 -0.69
N GLY A 50 15.83 -12.94 0.56
CA GLY A 50 15.99 -12.02 1.68
C GLY A 50 17.19 -11.10 1.51
N GLU A 51 18.33 -11.65 1.09
CA GLU A 51 19.53 -10.85 0.79
C GLU A 51 19.28 -9.87 -0.36
N LEU A 52 18.59 -10.31 -1.42
CA LEU A 52 18.22 -9.45 -2.54
C LEU A 52 17.27 -8.32 -2.08
N ALA A 53 16.24 -8.64 -1.30
CA ALA A 53 15.28 -7.66 -0.81
C ALA A 53 15.97 -6.60 0.08
N ILE A 54 16.84 -6.98 1.01
CA ILE A 54 17.63 -6.05 1.82
C ILE A 54 18.47 -5.12 0.94
N LYS A 55 19.17 -5.68 -0.05
CA LYS A 55 19.99 -4.89 -0.97
C LYS A 55 19.16 -3.89 -1.76
N GLU A 56 18.00 -4.29 -2.30
CA GLU A 56 17.13 -3.41 -3.06
C GLU A 56 16.52 -2.31 -2.18
N ILE A 57 16.06 -2.64 -0.96
CA ILE A 57 15.56 -1.65 0.01
C ILE A 57 16.63 -0.58 0.30
N GLN A 58 17.89 -0.99 0.50
CA GLN A 58 19.01 -0.08 0.72
C GLN A 58 19.32 0.80 -0.49
N GLN A 59 19.20 0.27 -1.71
CA GLN A 59 19.38 1.03 -2.95
C GLN A 59 18.35 2.17 -3.11
N PHE A 60 17.15 2.00 -2.54
CA PHE A 60 16.14 3.06 -2.48
C PHE A 60 16.32 4.05 -1.31
N GLY A 61 17.45 3.95 -0.58
CA GLY A 61 17.79 4.87 0.51
C GLY A 61 17.13 4.57 1.85
N LEU A 62 16.44 3.42 1.98
CA LEU A 62 15.81 3.01 3.22
C LEU A 62 16.81 2.32 4.16
N ASN A 63 16.69 2.62 5.46
CA ASN A 63 17.44 1.92 6.50
C ASN A 63 16.80 0.55 6.77
N THR A 64 17.61 -0.49 6.78
CA THR A 64 17.18 -1.88 6.99
C THR A 64 17.41 -2.41 8.40
N ASN A 65 17.83 -1.58 9.36
CA ASN A 65 18.09 -2.01 10.74
C ASN A 65 16.87 -2.58 11.46
N SER A 66 15.66 -2.28 10.98
CA SER A 66 14.40 -2.80 11.51
C SER A 66 13.80 -3.88 10.62
N VAL A 67 14.55 -4.39 9.65
CA VAL A 67 14.15 -5.56 8.84
C VAL A 67 14.82 -6.80 9.44
N ARG A 68 14.02 -7.70 9.98
CA ARG A 68 14.53 -8.95 10.60
C ARG A 68 14.87 -9.97 9.53
N MET A 69 16.02 -10.62 9.66
CA MET A 69 16.32 -11.87 8.96
C MET A 69 15.94 -13.04 9.85
N VAL A 70 14.96 -13.83 9.46
CA VAL A 70 14.39 -14.92 10.26
C VAL A 70 15.05 -16.24 9.90
N ASP A 71 15.72 -16.87 10.87
CA ASP A 71 16.30 -18.20 10.69
C ASP A 71 15.19 -19.26 10.56
N GLY A 72 15.32 -20.18 9.61
CA GLY A 72 14.38 -21.28 9.39
C GLY A 72 13.04 -20.88 8.75
N ALA A 73 12.93 -19.67 8.24
CA ALA A 73 11.81 -19.22 7.43
C ALA A 73 12.29 -18.78 6.05
N ASP A 74 11.47 -19.02 5.02
CA ASP A 74 11.70 -18.49 3.68
C ASP A 74 11.26 -17.03 3.61
N THR A 75 11.85 -16.25 2.71
CA THR A 75 11.37 -14.90 2.40
C THR A 75 9.98 -14.96 1.77
N GLY A 76 9.11 -14.05 2.16
CA GLY A 76 7.79 -13.91 1.52
C GLY A 76 7.94 -13.57 0.04
N ILE A 77 7.22 -14.29 -0.83
CA ILE A 77 7.24 -14.08 -2.27
C ILE A 77 5.83 -14.01 -2.85
N ALA A 78 5.66 -13.23 -3.92
CA ALA A 78 4.49 -13.25 -4.77
C ALA A 78 4.89 -13.78 -6.15
N ILE A 79 4.26 -14.86 -6.60
CA ILE A 79 4.45 -15.45 -7.93
C ILE A 79 3.34 -14.87 -8.81
N ILE A 80 3.71 -14.01 -9.74
CA ILE A 80 2.78 -13.33 -10.63
C ILE A 80 2.95 -13.90 -12.04
N GLN A 81 1.91 -14.56 -12.53
CA GLN A 81 1.83 -15.05 -13.90
C GLN A 81 1.01 -14.05 -14.73
N VAL A 82 1.58 -13.57 -15.82
CA VAL A 82 0.94 -12.57 -16.70
C VAL A 82 0.84 -13.15 -18.12
N GLU A 83 -0.35 -13.16 -18.69
CA GLU A 83 -0.59 -13.53 -20.08
C GLU A 83 -0.54 -12.32 -21.02
N GLU A 84 -0.40 -12.57 -22.33
CA GLU A 84 -0.30 -11.51 -23.35
C GLU A 84 -1.54 -10.59 -23.39
N ALA A 85 -2.72 -11.10 -23.02
CA ALA A 85 -3.94 -10.29 -22.88
C ALA A 85 -3.96 -9.37 -21.65
N GLY A 86 -2.91 -9.46 -20.77
CA GLY A 86 -2.80 -8.63 -19.58
C GLY A 86 -3.48 -9.19 -18.33
N GLN A 87 -4.16 -10.35 -18.43
CA GLN A 87 -4.70 -11.01 -17.24
C GLN A 87 -3.56 -11.62 -16.42
N ASN A 88 -3.74 -11.62 -15.10
CA ASN A 88 -2.72 -12.18 -14.21
C ASN A 88 -3.34 -13.13 -13.17
N THR A 89 -2.48 -13.98 -12.64
CA THR A 89 -2.77 -14.81 -11.47
C THR A 89 -1.64 -14.62 -10.48
N ILE A 90 -1.99 -14.40 -9.22
CA ILE A 90 -1.02 -14.11 -8.16
C ILE A 90 -1.16 -15.15 -7.07
N VAL A 91 -0.04 -15.78 -6.72
CA VAL A 91 0.07 -16.67 -5.55
C VAL A 91 1.04 -16.02 -4.57
N VAL A 92 0.59 -15.81 -3.34
CA VAL A 92 1.40 -15.21 -2.28
C VAL A 92 1.80 -16.27 -1.27
N CYS A 93 3.10 -16.40 -1.01
CA CYS A 93 3.67 -17.16 0.09
C CYS A 93 4.16 -16.15 1.13
N ALA A 94 3.53 -16.11 2.31
CA ALA A 94 3.83 -15.09 3.32
C ALA A 94 5.25 -15.20 3.90
N GLY A 95 5.80 -16.43 3.99
CA GLY A 95 7.15 -16.67 4.49
C GLY A 95 7.40 -16.01 5.85
N ALA A 96 8.54 -15.34 6.00
CA ALA A 96 8.95 -14.66 7.22
C ALA A 96 7.94 -13.58 7.70
N ASN A 97 7.09 -13.05 6.81
CA ASN A 97 6.04 -12.12 7.20
C ASN A 97 4.99 -12.75 8.13
N ALA A 98 4.77 -14.07 8.02
CA ALA A 98 3.87 -14.79 8.91
C ALA A 98 4.45 -15.07 10.31
N ASN A 99 5.76 -14.84 10.51
CA ASN A 99 6.45 -15.17 11.76
C ASN A 99 6.44 -14.01 12.79
N TRP A 100 5.72 -12.94 12.48
CA TRP A 100 5.50 -11.85 13.42
C TRP A 100 4.47 -12.22 14.48
N THR A 101 4.68 -11.73 15.71
CA THR A 101 3.74 -11.84 16.82
C THR A 101 3.43 -10.45 17.39
N ALA A 102 2.30 -10.32 18.08
CA ALA A 102 1.96 -9.06 18.77
C ALA A 102 3.02 -8.62 19.79
N SER A 103 3.76 -9.56 20.40
CA SER A 103 4.83 -9.26 21.35
C SER A 103 6.06 -8.62 20.70
N ASP A 104 6.30 -8.88 19.42
CA ASP A 104 7.43 -8.27 18.70
C ASP A 104 7.27 -6.75 18.55
N VAL A 105 6.02 -6.25 18.56
CA VAL A 105 5.71 -4.81 18.40
C VAL A 105 6.35 -3.95 19.48
N LYS A 106 6.52 -4.48 20.70
CA LYS A 106 7.14 -3.76 21.84
C LYS A 106 8.52 -3.19 21.51
N ALA A 107 9.31 -3.91 20.72
CA ALA A 107 10.63 -3.45 20.31
C ALA A 107 10.60 -2.17 19.47
N TYR A 108 9.48 -1.87 18.85
CA TYR A 108 9.30 -0.75 17.91
C TYR A 108 8.43 0.39 18.48
N GLU A 109 7.91 0.26 19.70
CA GLU A 109 7.11 1.33 20.36
C GLU A 109 7.83 2.70 20.39
N PRO A 110 9.15 2.80 20.64
CA PRO A 110 9.83 4.08 20.57
C PRO A 110 9.85 4.74 19.20
N ASP A 111 9.84 3.95 18.12
CA ASP A 111 9.76 4.44 16.74
C ASP A 111 8.33 4.82 16.39
N ILE A 112 7.36 4.00 16.81
CA ILE A 112 5.92 4.26 16.65
C ILE A 112 5.56 5.60 17.31
N ALA A 113 6.05 5.87 18.51
CA ALA A 113 5.75 7.11 19.24
C ALA A 113 6.31 8.37 18.56
N LYS A 114 7.29 8.24 17.67
CA LYS A 114 7.86 9.37 16.90
C LYS A 114 7.20 9.56 15.54
N ALA A 115 6.51 8.52 15.05
CA ALA A 115 5.90 8.56 13.72
C ALA A 115 4.67 9.49 13.70
N LYS A 116 4.63 10.43 12.75
CA LYS A 116 3.46 11.28 12.52
C LYS A 116 2.30 10.51 11.90
N ILE A 117 2.64 9.52 11.07
CA ILE A 117 1.69 8.61 10.42
C ILE A 117 2.33 7.22 10.28
N THR A 118 1.55 6.20 10.53
CA THR A 118 1.95 4.79 10.38
C THR A 118 1.07 4.12 9.33
N LEU A 119 1.71 3.53 8.32
CA LEU A 119 1.02 2.81 7.26
C LEU A 119 0.95 1.33 7.61
N LEU A 120 -0.24 0.78 7.54
CA LEU A 120 -0.51 -0.64 7.76
C LEU A 120 -1.15 -1.26 6.52
N GLN A 121 -0.77 -2.50 6.23
CA GLN A 121 -1.34 -3.34 5.18
C GLN A 121 -1.63 -4.73 5.77
N ARG A 122 -2.28 -5.61 5.01
CA ARG A 122 -2.70 -6.92 5.55
C ARG A 122 -1.82 -8.08 5.04
N GLU A 123 -0.54 -7.85 4.89
CA GLU A 123 0.43 -8.90 4.51
C GLU A 123 1.23 -9.47 5.70
N VAL A 124 0.86 -9.10 6.91
CA VAL A 124 1.37 -9.66 8.19
C VAL A 124 0.18 -10.17 9.03
N PRO A 125 0.42 -10.96 10.09
CA PRO A 125 -0.65 -11.46 10.96
C PRO A 125 -1.51 -10.32 11.51
N HIS A 126 -2.82 -10.57 11.58
CA HIS A 126 -3.81 -9.57 11.98
C HIS A 126 -3.55 -9.01 13.39
N GLU A 127 -3.19 -9.86 14.33
CA GLU A 127 -2.86 -9.48 15.71
C GLU A 127 -1.65 -8.54 15.81
N VAL A 128 -0.72 -8.61 14.85
CA VAL A 128 0.41 -7.67 14.75
C VAL A 128 -0.08 -6.28 14.35
N ASN A 129 -0.89 -6.21 13.28
CA ASN A 129 -1.51 -4.95 12.87
C ASN A 129 -2.34 -4.31 13.99
N LEU A 130 -3.11 -5.12 14.74
CA LEU A 130 -3.86 -4.64 15.90
C LEU A 130 -2.95 -4.10 17.00
N ALA A 131 -1.85 -4.79 17.30
CA ALA A 131 -0.90 -4.35 18.31
C ALA A 131 -0.24 -3.03 17.90
N VAL A 132 0.17 -2.89 16.63
CA VAL A 132 0.72 -1.63 16.09
C VAL A 132 -0.31 -0.51 16.14
N ALA A 133 -1.53 -0.74 15.65
CA ALA A 133 -2.58 0.28 15.66
C ALA A 133 -2.91 0.78 17.08
N LYS A 134 -2.97 -0.13 18.05
CA LYS A 134 -3.15 0.23 19.48
C LYS A 134 -1.98 1.06 20.01
N ALA A 135 -0.74 0.70 19.69
CA ALA A 135 0.45 1.44 20.12
C ALA A 135 0.48 2.85 19.49
N VAL A 136 0.17 2.97 18.18
CA VAL A 136 0.07 4.27 17.49
C VAL A 136 -0.99 5.15 18.14
N LYS A 137 -2.18 4.60 18.40
CA LYS A 137 -3.27 5.33 19.04
C LYS A 137 -2.92 5.78 20.46
N ALA A 138 -2.26 4.92 21.25
CA ALA A 138 -1.80 5.25 22.60
C ALA A 138 -0.76 6.39 22.60
N ALA A 139 0.06 6.48 21.53
CA ALA A 139 1.03 7.55 21.32
C ALA A 139 0.43 8.83 20.73
N GLY A 140 -0.88 8.85 20.39
CA GLY A 140 -1.53 9.99 19.73
C GLY A 140 -1.17 10.15 18.24
N GLY A 141 -0.63 9.11 17.62
CA GLY A 141 -0.27 9.07 16.21
C GLY A 141 -1.47 8.77 15.29
N THR A 142 -1.22 8.77 14.00
CA THR A 142 -2.22 8.51 12.96
C THR A 142 -1.94 7.17 12.28
N VAL A 143 -2.95 6.32 12.15
CA VAL A 143 -2.91 5.09 11.34
C VAL A 143 -3.57 5.34 10.01
N LEU A 144 -2.84 5.06 8.91
CA LEU A 144 -3.38 4.89 7.57
C LEU A 144 -3.42 3.40 7.24
N LEU A 145 -4.61 2.85 7.08
CA LEU A 145 -4.82 1.46 6.70
C LEU A 145 -5.04 1.35 5.19
N ASP A 146 -4.14 0.65 4.51
CA ASP A 146 -4.40 0.05 3.20
C ASP A 146 -5.03 -1.33 3.44
N PRO A 147 -6.32 -1.55 3.20
CA PRO A 147 -7.00 -2.75 3.65
C PRO A 147 -6.67 -4.00 2.83
N ALA A 148 -5.68 -3.96 1.98
CA ALA A 148 -5.29 -5.03 1.07
C ALA A 148 -4.24 -5.99 1.63
N PRO A 149 -4.38 -7.28 1.32
CA PRO A 149 -5.55 -7.96 0.75
C PRO A 149 -6.69 -8.06 1.76
N VAL A 150 -7.95 -7.91 1.30
CA VAL A 150 -9.12 -7.91 2.21
C VAL A 150 -9.29 -9.27 2.90
N GLY A 151 -9.22 -10.37 2.17
CA GLY A 151 -9.46 -11.71 2.71
C GLY A 151 -10.85 -11.79 3.37
N ASP A 152 -10.93 -12.32 4.60
CA ASP A 152 -12.17 -12.31 5.35
C ASP A 152 -12.41 -10.92 5.98
N ALA A 153 -13.36 -10.18 5.39
CA ALA A 153 -13.71 -8.83 5.81
C ALA A 153 -14.30 -8.78 7.25
N SER A 154 -14.84 -9.88 7.76
CA SER A 154 -15.40 -9.94 9.12
C SER A 154 -14.31 -9.75 10.20
N HIS A 155 -13.08 -10.12 9.89
CA HIS A 155 -11.93 -10.00 10.79
C HIS A 155 -11.25 -8.62 10.76
N MET A 156 -11.82 -7.64 10.04
CA MET A 156 -11.20 -6.31 9.90
C MET A 156 -11.83 -5.24 10.79
N ALA A 157 -12.96 -5.53 11.40
CA ALA A 157 -13.77 -4.50 12.08
C ALA A 157 -12.99 -3.73 13.17
N ASP A 158 -12.20 -4.44 13.96
CA ASP A 158 -11.39 -3.87 15.03
C ASP A 158 -10.21 -3.06 14.49
N LEU A 159 -9.51 -3.54 13.44
CA LEU A 159 -8.43 -2.81 12.81
C LEU A 159 -8.93 -1.53 12.11
N ILE A 160 -10.08 -1.60 11.42
CA ILE A 160 -10.73 -0.43 10.82
C ILE A 160 -11.07 0.60 11.90
N SER A 161 -11.62 0.17 13.05
CA SER A 161 -12.02 1.07 14.14
C SER A 161 -10.83 1.77 14.83
N LEU A 162 -9.64 1.19 14.72
CA LEU A 162 -8.39 1.75 15.26
C LEU A 162 -7.67 2.66 14.26
N SER A 163 -8.11 2.69 12.99
CA SER A 163 -7.47 3.48 11.93
C SER A 163 -8.15 4.84 11.78
N GLU A 164 -7.37 5.92 11.78
CA GLU A 164 -7.87 7.27 11.50
C GLU A 164 -8.20 7.46 10.02
N ILE A 165 -7.41 6.83 9.15
CA ILE A 165 -7.51 6.95 7.69
C ILE A 165 -7.58 5.54 7.11
N ILE A 166 -8.49 5.29 6.18
CA ILE A 166 -8.53 4.06 5.39
C ILE A 166 -8.53 4.40 3.90
N SER A 167 -7.70 3.70 3.12
CA SER A 167 -7.50 3.98 1.69
C SER A 167 -7.74 2.73 0.83
N PRO A 168 -9.00 2.28 0.64
CA PRO A 168 -9.34 1.18 -0.23
C PRO A 168 -9.33 1.59 -1.71
N ASN A 169 -9.14 0.61 -2.61
CA ASN A 169 -9.57 0.71 -4.00
C ASN A 169 -11.04 0.28 -4.15
N GLU A 170 -11.54 0.26 -5.38
CA GLU A 170 -12.94 -0.09 -5.70
C GLU A 170 -13.29 -1.50 -5.22
N THR A 171 -12.45 -2.49 -5.53
CA THR A 171 -12.65 -3.90 -5.16
C THR A 171 -12.62 -4.07 -3.64
N GLU A 172 -11.63 -3.50 -2.99
CA GLU A 172 -11.47 -3.53 -1.53
C GLU A 172 -12.67 -2.87 -0.83
N ALA A 173 -13.12 -1.73 -1.33
CA ALA A 173 -14.31 -1.05 -0.80
C ALA A 173 -15.56 -1.92 -0.95
N ALA A 174 -15.75 -2.57 -2.11
CA ALA A 174 -16.86 -3.48 -2.35
C ALA A 174 -16.83 -4.70 -1.43
N GLU A 175 -15.67 -5.34 -1.28
CA GLU A 175 -15.51 -6.51 -0.41
C GLU A 175 -15.78 -6.19 1.07
N ILE A 176 -15.34 -5.01 1.55
CA ILE A 176 -15.53 -4.61 2.94
C ILE A 176 -16.96 -4.14 3.20
N THR A 177 -17.58 -3.42 2.27
CA THR A 177 -18.85 -2.73 2.51
C THR A 177 -20.05 -3.44 1.91
N GLY A 178 -19.85 -4.29 0.90
CA GLY A 178 -20.89 -4.87 0.06
C GLY A 178 -21.50 -3.86 -0.93
N ILE A 179 -20.87 -2.70 -1.13
CA ILE A 179 -21.29 -1.66 -2.09
C ILE A 179 -20.20 -1.51 -3.13
N GLU A 180 -20.53 -1.81 -4.38
CA GLU A 180 -19.58 -1.69 -5.50
C GLU A 180 -19.48 -0.23 -5.99
N PRO A 181 -18.28 0.40 -5.99
CA PRO A 181 -18.10 1.79 -6.42
C PRO A 181 -18.09 1.93 -7.95
N THR A 182 -19.25 1.82 -8.58
CA THR A 182 -19.38 1.94 -10.04
C THR A 182 -19.37 3.38 -10.54
N ASP A 183 -19.72 4.34 -9.66
CA ASP A 183 -19.69 5.78 -9.88
C ASP A 183 -19.32 6.53 -8.60
N ILE A 184 -19.31 7.87 -8.64
CA ILE A 184 -18.97 8.69 -7.49
C ILE A 184 -20.00 8.55 -6.36
N ALA A 185 -21.28 8.40 -6.67
CA ALA A 185 -22.33 8.29 -5.66
C ALA A 185 -22.24 6.96 -4.89
N SER A 186 -22.01 5.85 -5.60
CA SER A 186 -21.79 4.54 -4.97
C SER A 186 -20.46 4.46 -4.21
N ALA A 187 -19.41 5.13 -4.71
CA ALA A 187 -18.14 5.28 -4.00
C ALA A 187 -18.32 6.07 -2.70
N GLU A 188 -19.09 7.15 -2.71
CA GLU A 188 -19.44 7.89 -1.50
C GLU A 188 -20.23 7.03 -0.52
N ALA A 189 -21.22 6.27 -1.00
CA ALA A 189 -22.01 5.38 -0.15
C ALA A 189 -21.13 4.32 0.54
N ALA A 190 -20.19 3.71 -0.20
CA ALA A 190 -19.21 2.77 0.36
C ALA A 190 -18.30 3.45 1.40
N ALA A 191 -17.80 4.66 1.09
CA ALA A 191 -16.95 5.42 2.01
C ALA A 191 -17.68 5.81 3.29
N ARG A 192 -18.93 6.26 3.22
CA ARG A 192 -19.73 6.59 4.40
C ARG A 192 -19.95 5.37 5.31
N LYS A 193 -20.20 4.20 4.71
CA LYS A 193 -20.31 2.94 5.46
C LYS A 193 -19.00 2.55 6.16
N LEU A 194 -17.85 2.92 5.61
CA LEU A 194 -16.55 2.77 6.27
C LEU A 194 -16.37 3.78 7.41
N LEU A 195 -16.77 5.04 7.25
CA LEU A 195 -16.72 6.04 8.32
C LEU A 195 -17.52 5.61 9.56
N GLU A 196 -18.69 4.97 9.38
CA GLU A 196 -19.51 4.43 10.48
C GLU A 196 -18.76 3.38 11.31
N ARG A 197 -17.64 2.81 10.79
CA ARG A 197 -16.85 1.78 11.48
C ARG A 197 -15.65 2.33 12.26
N GLY A 198 -15.44 3.68 12.26
CA GLY A 198 -14.45 4.34 13.11
C GLY A 198 -13.45 5.27 12.46
N PRO A 199 -13.03 5.08 11.19
CA PRO A 199 -12.14 6.03 10.53
C PRO A 199 -12.75 7.44 10.48
N LYS A 200 -11.88 8.45 10.51
CA LYS A 200 -12.29 9.85 10.33
C LYS A 200 -12.23 10.27 8.86
N ILE A 201 -11.40 9.59 8.08
CA ILE A 201 -11.13 9.90 6.68
C ILE A 201 -11.14 8.58 5.90
N VAL A 202 -11.88 8.57 4.80
CA VAL A 202 -11.87 7.49 3.82
C VAL A 202 -11.42 8.06 2.48
N ILE A 203 -10.45 7.41 1.83
CA ILE A 203 -9.97 7.80 0.51
C ILE A 203 -10.19 6.61 -0.42
N VAL A 204 -11.22 6.65 -1.27
CA VAL A 204 -11.46 5.59 -2.24
C VAL A 204 -10.66 5.86 -3.51
N LYS A 205 -9.76 4.96 -3.85
CA LYS A 205 -8.95 4.99 -5.08
C LYS A 205 -9.81 4.43 -6.23
N LEU A 206 -10.12 5.26 -7.24
CA LEU A 206 -11.05 4.95 -8.33
C LEU A 206 -10.35 4.71 -9.68
N GLY A 207 -9.07 4.36 -9.64
CA GLY A 207 -8.27 4.10 -10.85
C GLY A 207 -8.33 5.27 -11.84
N GLY A 208 -8.77 4.99 -13.07
CA GLY A 208 -8.91 5.99 -14.13
C GLY A 208 -9.98 7.07 -13.87
N ARG A 209 -10.76 6.94 -12.78
CA ARG A 209 -11.75 7.93 -12.33
C ARG A 209 -11.21 8.81 -11.18
N GLY A 210 -9.91 8.71 -10.84
CA GLY A 210 -9.27 9.52 -9.81
C GLY A 210 -9.43 8.98 -8.40
N SER A 211 -9.78 9.83 -7.44
CA SER A 211 -9.97 9.44 -6.04
C SER A 211 -11.07 10.25 -5.35
N LEU A 212 -11.70 9.67 -4.35
CA LEU A 212 -12.75 10.29 -3.58
C LEU A 212 -12.34 10.37 -2.10
N LEU A 213 -12.23 11.59 -1.57
CA LEU A 213 -12.05 11.86 -0.15
C LEU A 213 -13.42 12.04 0.50
N VAL A 214 -13.67 11.31 1.59
CA VAL A 214 -14.88 11.43 2.38
C VAL A 214 -14.53 11.53 3.87
N SER A 215 -15.05 12.53 4.52
CA SER A 215 -15.02 12.72 5.98
C SER A 215 -16.42 13.02 6.51
N ALA A 216 -16.54 13.31 7.81
CA ALA A 216 -17.81 13.74 8.39
C ALA A 216 -18.36 15.03 7.74
N ASP A 217 -17.45 15.95 7.41
CA ASP A 217 -17.78 17.32 7.01
C ASP A 217 -17.65 17.55 5.50
N GLU A 218 -17.02 16.61 4.76
CA GLU A 218 -16.67 16.85 3.36
C GLU A 218 -16.74 15.58 2.51
N VAL A 219 -17.17 15.78 1.26
CA VAL A 219 -17.00 14.83 0.14
C VAL A 219 -16.33 15.58 -1.00
N LYS A 220 -15.17 15.11 -1.42
CA LYS A 220 -14.40 15.75 -2.49
C LYS A 220 -13.89 14.72 -3.49
N HIS A 221 -14.33 14.83 -4.74
CA HIS A 221 -13.76 14.07 -5.85
C HIS A 221 -12.54 14.80 -6.41
N PHE A 222 -11.49 14.06 -6.69
CA PHE A 222 -10.27 14.49 -7.34
C PHE A 222 -10.19 13.78 -8.68
N GLU A 223 -10.24 14.55 -9.76
CA GLU A 223 -10.09 14.06 -11.13
C GLU A 223 -8.72 13.37 -11.33
N PRO A 224 -8.64 12.35 -12.18
CA PRO A 224 -7.39 11.65 -12.44
C PRO A 224 -6.42 12.55 -13.23
N PHE A 225 -5.14 12.41 -12.97
CA PHE A 225 -4.10 12.98 -13.84
C PHE A 225 -4.06 12.23 -15.18
N LYS A 226 -3.94 12.97 -16.28
CA LYS A 226 -3.86 12.40 -17.64
C LYS A 226 -2.45 11.90 -17.90
N VAL A 227 -2.27 10.60 -17.90
CA VAL A 227 -0.99 9.94 -18.14
C VAL A 227 -1.16 8.73 -19.07
N LYS A 228 -0.06 8.30 -19.72
CA LYS A 228 -0.05 7.06 -20.48
C LYS A 228 0.20 5.89 -19.53
N VAL A 229 -0.81 5.06 -19.31
CA VAL A 229 -0.70 3.87 -18.47
C VAL A 229 0.14 2.79 -19.18
N VAL A 230 1.13 2.26 -18.45
CA VAL A 230 2.01 1.16 -18.87
C VAL A 230 1.81 -0.05 -17.97
N ASP A 231 1.81 0.16 -16.64
CA ASP A 231 1.66 -0.89 -15.64
C ASP A 231 0.92 -0.30 -14.43
N THR A 232 -0.04 -1.02 -13.85
CA THR A 232 -0.81 -0.55 -12.70
C THR A 232 -0.31 -1.14 -11.36
N VAL A 233 0.70 -1.98 -11.39
CA VAL A 233 1.29 -2.57 -10.18
C VAL A 233 1.81 -1.48 -9.25
N ALA A 234 1.52 -1.61 -7.95
CA ALA A 234 1.93 -0.69 -6.89
C ALA A 234 1.53 0.80 -7.06
N ALA A 235 0.58 1.11 -7.95
CA ALA A 235 0.04 2.47 -8.06
C ALA A 235 -0.61 2.93 -6.74
N GLY A 236 -1.39 2.06 -6.10
CA GLY A 236 -1.97 2.28 -4.78
C GLY A 236 -0.93 2.43 -3.68
N ASP A 237 0.18 1.70 -3.77
CA ASP A 237 1.30 1.82 -2.82
C ASP A 237 1.99 3.18 -2.97
N SER A 238 2.22 3.63 -4.20
CA SER A 238 2.78 4.95 -4.50
C SER A 238 1.83 6.08 -4.04
N PHE A 239 0.52 5.88 -4.19
CA PHE A 239 -0.49 6.78 -3.66
C PHE A 239 -0.40 6.89 -2.13
N ASN A 240 -0.40 5.76 -1.41
CA ASN A 240 -0.36 5.74 0.05
C ASN A 240 0.96 6.30 0.60
N GLY A 241 2.10 5.98 -0.03
CA GLY A 241 3.40 6.57 0.29
C GLY A 241 3.41 8.09 0.11
N GLY A 242 2.86 8.57 -1.01
CA GLY A 242 2.73 10.00 -1.31
C GLY A 242 1.82 10.72 -0.31
N PHE A 243 0.66 10.13 -0.01
CA PHE A 243 -0.24 10.68 1.01
C PHE A 243 0.47 10.85 2.35
N ALA A 244 1.17 9.80 2.79
CA ALA A 244 1.85 9.81 4.09
C ALA A 244 2.94 10.90 4.16
N VAL A 245 3.70 11.10 3.09
CA VAL A 245 4.72 12.17 3.03
C VAL A 245 4.07 13.54 3.16
N ALA A 246 3.09 13.85 2.34
CA ALA A 246 2.40 15.15 2.37
C ALA A 246 1.71 15.39 3.73
N TYR A 247 1.05 14.36 4.28
CA TYR A 247 0.41 14.43 5.60
C TYR A 247 1.43 14.70 6.71
N SER A 248 2.58 14.00 6.69
CA SER A 248 3.64 14.18 7.67
C SER A 248 4.26 15.58 7.65
N GLN A 249 4.19 16.26 6.52
CA GLN A 249 4.63 17.64 6.32
C GLN A 249 3.58 18.66 6.76
N GLY A 250 2.39 18.23 7.20
CA GLY A 250 1.31 19.11 7.66
C GLY A 250 0.55 19.80 6.53
N GLN A 251 0.56 19.24 5.33
CA GLN A 251 -0.22 19.77 4.21
C GLN A 251 -1.73 19.58 4.47
N SER A 252 -2.57 20.34 3.78
CA SER A 252 -4.02 20.16 3.83
C SER A 252 -4.40 18.77 3.30
N LEU A 253 -5.55 18.23 3.73
CA LEU A 253 -6.02 16.93 3.21
C LEU A 253 -6.17 16.92 1.69
N HIS A 254 -6.60 18.06 1.11
CA HIS A 254 -6.72 18.21 -0.34
C HIS A 254 -5.35 18.11 -1.03
N ASP A 255 -4.35 18.79 -0.49
CA ASP A 255 -2.99 18.73 -1.04
C ASP A 255 -2.38 17.33 -0.86
N CYS A 256 -2.65 16.66 0.28
CA CYS A 256 -2.23 15.28 0.51
C CYS A 256 -2.82 14.34 -0.56
N VAL A 257 -4.13 14.44 -0.84
CA VAL A 257 -4.78 13.58 -1.85
C VAL A 257 -4.30 13.91 -3.26
N ARG A 258 -4.11 15.19 -3.59
CA ARG A 258 -3.55 15.59 -4.90
C ARG A 258 -2.13 15.09 -5.10
N PHE A 259 -1.27 15.23 -4.08
CA PHE A 259 0.11 14.74 -4.11
C PHE A 259 0.14 13.21 -4.25
N ALA A 260 -0.70 12.50 -3.50
CA ALA A 260 -0.88 11.05 -3.58
C ALA A 260 -1.36 10.60 -4.97
N SER A 261 -2.38 11.29 -5.51
CA SER A 261 -2.93 11.00 -6.85
C SER A 261 -1.88 11.19 -7.96
N ALA A 262 -1.08 12.26 -7.87
CA ALA A 262 0.02 12.50 -8.80
C ALA A 262 1.11 11.43 -8.69
N SER A 263 1.42 11.00 -7.45
CA SER A 263 2.40 9.92 -7.19
C SER A 263 1.95 8.60 -7.81
N GLY A 264 0.70 8.20 -7.61
CA GLY A 264 0.12 7.01 -8.24
C GLY A 264 0.03 7.12 -9.77
N ALA A 265 -0.32 8.31 -10.29
CA ALA A 265 -0.40 8.55 -11.72
C ALA A 265 0.97 8.43 -12.42
N ILE A 266 2.05 8.90 -11.81
CA ILE A 266 3.40 8.74 -12.38
C ILE A 266 3.83 7.27 -12.30
N ALA A 267 3.55 6.58 -11.20
CA ALA A 267 3.91 5.16 -11.02
C ALA A 267 3.34 4.30 -12.16
N VAL A 268 2.09 4.52 -12.58
CA VAL A 268 1.49 3.73 -13.68
C VAL A 268 2.10 3.98 -15.06
N THR A 269 3.00 4.94 -15.22
CA THR A 269 3.69 5.21 -16.49
C THR A 269 4.91 4.32 -16.73
N ARG A 270 5.28 3.45 -15.77
CA ARG A 270 6.50 2.63 -15.74
C ARG A 270 6.19 1.22 -15.33
N VAL A 271 7.01 0.28 -15.79
CA VAL A 271 6.97 -1.11 -15.32
C VAL A 271 7.67 -1.20 -13.97
N GLY A 272 7.09 -1.98 -13.05
CA GLY A 272 7.68 -2.31 -11.76
C GLY A 272 6.81 -1.91 -10.56
N ALA A 273 7.20 -2.38 -9.38
CA ALA A 273 6.52 -2.12 -8.12
C ALA A 273 7.09 -0.85 -7.44
N GLY A 274 7.77 -0.96 -6.31
CA GLY A 274 8.37 0.19 -5.62
C GLY A 274 9.36 1.00 -6.49
N SER A 275 10.05 0.34 -7.44
CA SER A 275 10.95 1.01 -8.40
C SER A 275 10.22 2.04 -9.28
N ALA A 276 8.95 1.79 -9.62
CA ALA A 276 8.12 2.68 -10.44
C ALA A 276 7.69 3.96 -9.71
N ALA A 277 7.78 4.01 -8.39
CA ALA A 277 7.43 5.18 -7.60
C ALA A 277 8.24 6.42 -8.04
N PRO A 278 7.60 7.62 -8.11
CA PRO A 278 8.25 8.85 -8.55
C PRO A 278 9.18 9.45 -7.50
N THR A 279 9.97 10.44 -7.94
CA THR A 279 10.63 11.41 -7.05
C THR A 279 9.70 12.58 -6.71
N ALA A 280 10.06 13.36 -5.70
CA ALA A 280 9.31 14.56 -5.33
C ALA A 280 9.29 15.61 -6.45
N GLU A 281 10.39 15.74 -7.22
CA GLU A 281 10.51 16.66 -8.36
C GLU A 281 9.54 16.30 -9.48
N GLU A 282 9.43 15.01 -9.82
CA GLU A 282 8.51 14.51 -10.84
C GLU A 282 7.04 14.79 -10.45
N VAL A 283 6.70 14.58 -9.17
CA VAL A 283 5.36 14.88 -8.65
C VAL A 283 5.10 16.40 -8.72
N ALA A 284 6.05 17.22 -8.28
CA ALA A 284 5.90 18.67 -8.33
C ALA A 284 5.76 19.19 -9.78
N GLU A 285 6.44 18.58 -10.74
CA GLU A 285 6.30 18.91 -12.17
C GLU A 285 4.91 18.56 -12.69
N LEU A 286 4.39 17.35 -12.39
CA LEU A 286 3.05 16.94 -12.83
C LEU A 286 1.96 17.85 -12.22
N LEU A 287 2.09 18.21 -10.94
CA LEU A 287 1.16 19.11 -10.25
C LEU A 287 1.14 20.52 -10.84
N ARG A 288 2.29 21.03 -11.37
CA ARG A 288 2.34 22.33 -12.06
C ARG A 288 1.70 22.29 -13.43
N ASN A 289 1.80 21.16 -14.13
CA ASN A 289 1.37 21.05 -15.52
C ASN A 289 -0.10 20.64 -15.67
N GLN A 290 -0.70 20.10 -14.61
CA GLN A 290 -2.11 19.67 -14.62
C GLN A 290 -2.81 20.16 -13.33
N HIS A 291 -3.58 21.23 -13.48
CA HIS A 291 -4.39 21.85 -12.41
C HIS A 291 -5.78 21.25 -12.32
#